data_5bfe9d9f09fec65d0099e5eb2706d2e8
#
_entry.id   5bfe9d9f09fec65d0099e5eb2706d2e8
#
_cell.length_a   1.000
_cell.length_b   1.000
_cell.length_c   1.000
_cell.angle_alpha   90.00
_cell.angle_beta   90.00
_cell.angle_gamma   90.00
#
_symmetry.space_group_name_H-M   'P 1'
#
loop_
_entity.id
_entity.type
_entity.pdbx_description
1 polymer ?
#
loop_
_entity_poly.entity_id
_entity_poly.type
_entity_poly.pdbx_seq_one_letter_code
_entity_poly.pdbx_strand_id
1 'polypeptide(L)'
;MKGKLELLLPNIDYSKNKNNKVYCMDSNILANEIKGDVVYIDPPYNSRQYSDTYHLLDNLASWKKPDVFGKAKKMDRSHIKSKYCSKDAVLEFQDLITKLNTKHIIVSYNNTENTKHGRSNAKISFNQIKNILMKKGKTEINQIDFKAFTTGKSKTDNHKEILFYCRVK
;
A
#
# COMPACT_ATOMS: atom_id res chain seq x y z
N MET A 1 7.32 19.83 18.42
CA MET A 1 8.37 18.79 18.47
C MET A 1 9.60 19.40 19.16
N LYS A 2 9.99 18.85 20.30
CA LYS A 2 11.19 19.28 21.03
C LYS A 2 12.18 18.11 21.03
N GLY A 3 12.89 17.91 19.96
CA GLY A 3 13.92 16.89 19.86
C GLY A 3 14.97 17.30 18.84
N LYS A 4 16.20 16.87 19.05
CA LYS A 4 17.30 17.08 18.11
C LYS A 4 17.02 16.25 16.86
N LEU A 5 17.07 16.88 15.69
CA LEU A 5 17.00 16.16 14.43
C LEU A 5 18.36 15.48 14.18
N GLU A 6 18.37 14.17 14.17
CA GLU A 6 19.56 13.39 13.81
C GLU A 6 19.31 12.67 12.49
N LEU A 7 20.23 12.85 11.56
CA LEU A 7 20.25 12.11 10.30
C LEU A 7 21.13 10.88 10.50
N LEU A 8 20.48 9.72 10.60
CA LEU A 8 21.19 8.45 10.71
C LEU A 8 21.38 7.85 9.33
N LEU A 9 22.56 7.33 9.06
CA LEU A 9 22.79 6.53 7.87
C LEU A 9 21.97 5.22 7.98
N PRO A 10 21.26 4.82 6.93
CA PRO A 10 20.55 3.55 6.94
C PRO A 10 21.54 2.38 7.06
N ASN A 11 21.14 1.34 7.76
CA ASN A 11 21.93 0.11 7.78
C ASN A 11 21.79 -0.56 6.40
N ILE A 12 22.82 -0.43 5.57
CA ILE A 12 22.83 -0.97 4.22
C ILE A 12 23.44 -2.37 4.26
N ASP A 13 22.67 -3.36 3.85
CA ASP A 13 23.19 -4.69 3.60
C ASP A 13 23.97 -4.69 2.27
N TYR A 14 25.28 -4.75 2.38
CA TYR A 14 26.19 -4.87 1.24
C TYR A 14 26.31 -6.34 0.74
N SER A 15 25.29 -7.15 0.93
CA SER A 15 25.29 -8.53 0.43
C SER A 15 25.62 -8.50 -1.07
N LYS A 16 26.44 -9.49 -1.49
CA LYS A 16 26.97 -9.56 -2.87
C LYS A 16 25.90 -9.86 -3.94
N ASN A 17 24.63 -9.89 -3.56
CA ASN A 17 23.53 -10.17 -4.48
C ASN A 17 23.21 -8.92 -5.34
N LYS A 18 23.86 -8.84 -6.49
CA LYS A 18 23.74 -7.70 -7.43
C LYS A 18 22.48 -7.73 -8.31
N ASN A 19 21.57 -8.68 -8.10
CA ASN A 19 20.38 -8.89 -8.94
C ASN A 19 19.11 -8.20 -8.42
N ASN A 20 19.24 -7.36 -7.38
CA ASN A 20 18.12 -6.57 -6.89
C ASN A 20 17.71 -5.52 -7.93
N LYS A 21 16.40 -5.39 -8.18
CA LYS A 21 15.82 -4.40 -9.08
C LYS A 21 14.78 -3.59 -8.35
N VAL A 22 14.71 -2.30 -8.63
CA VAL A 22 13.70 -1.38 -8.14
C VAL A 22 12.92 -0.82 -9.31
N TYR A 23 11.61 -0.84 -9.20
CA TYR A 23 10.71 -0.29 -10.22
C TYR A 23 9.87 0.83 -9.61
N CYS A 24 9.69 1.92 -10.34
CA CYS A 24 8.81 3.03 -9.96
C CYS A 24 7.77 3.21 -11.07
N MET A 25 6.71 2.40 -11.01
CA MET A 25 5.64 2.38 -11.99
C MET A 25 4.35 1.82 -11.41
N ASP A 26 3.28 1.86 -12.16
CA ASP A 26 2.00 1.27 -11.79
C ASP A 26 2.14 -0.25 -11.59
N SER A 27 1.65 -0.76 -10.45
CA SER A 27 1.79 -2.17 -10.07
C SER A 27 1.06 -3.12 -11.00
N ASN A 28 -0.08 -2.69 -11.57
CA ASN A 28 -0.87 -3.49 -12.48
C ASN A 28 -0.22 -3.61 -13.87
N ILE A 29 0.58 -2.61 -14.25
CA ILE A 29 1.43 -2.67 -15.45
C ILE A 29 2.62 -3.58 -15.17
N LEU A 30 3.33 -3.36 -14.05
CA LEU A 30 4.49 -4.14 -13.67
C LEU A 30 4.19 -5.64 -13.54
N ALA A 31 3.00 -6.01 -13.07
CA ALA A 31 2.58 -7.40 -12.91
C ALA A 31 2.60 -8.22 -14.22
N ASN A 32 2.53 -7.57 -15.38
CA ASN A 32 2.67 -8.25 -16.67
C ASN A 32 4.13 -8.50 -17.08
N GLU A 33 5.06 -7.77 -16.48
CA GLU A 33 6.47 -7.77 -16.88
C GLU A 33 7.35 -8.61 -15.96
N ILE A 34 6.89 -8.84 -14.71
CA ILE A 34 7.66 -9.57 -13.71
C ILE A 34 7.13 -10.98 -13.47
N LYS A 35 8.05 -11.85 -13.08
CA LYS A 35 7.77 -13.21 -12.65
C LYS A 35 8.59 -13.53 -11.41
N GLY A 36 8.00 -14.20 -10.45
CA GLY A 36 8.68 -14.56 -9.21
C GLY A 36 8.03 -15.74 -8.51
N ASP A 37 8.69 -16.30 -7.51
CA ASP A 37 8.13 -17.38 -6.71
C ASP A 37 7.15 -16.86 -5.67
N VAL A 38 7.43 -15.71 -5.08
CA VAL A 38 6.62 -15.08 -4.03
C VAL A 38 6.41 -13.61 -4.35
N VAL A 39 5.18 -13.14 -4.25
CA VAL A 39 4.83 -11.71 -4.33
C VAL A 39 4.20 -11.29 -3.01
N TYR A 40 4.76 -10.25 -2.39
CA TYR A 40 4.19 -9.59 -1.23
C TYR A 40 3.52 -8.28 -1.67
N ILE A 41 2.28 -8.07 -1.25
CA ILE A 41 1.46 -6.93 -1.62
C ILE A 41 1.04 -6.19 -0.35
N ASP A 42 1.41 -4.91 -0.26
CA ASP A 42 1.00 -3.99 0.80
C ASP A 42 0.35 -2.76 0.13
N PRO A 43 -0.91 -2.86 -0.28
CA PRO A 43 -1.58 -1.81 -1.04
C PRO A 43 -2.03 -0.68 -0.11
N PRO A 44 -2.19 0.56 -0.61
CA PRO A 44 -2.92 1.58 0.12
C PRO A 44 -4.34 1.11 0.42
N TYR A 45 -4.73 1.07 1.69
CA TYR A 45 -6.03 0.50 2.08
C TYR A 45 -7.15 1.53 2.31
N ASN A 46 -6.83 2.82 2.41
CA ASN A 46 -7.83 3.86 2.66
C ASN A 46 -7.80 4.99 1.61
N SER A 47 -8.62 6.01 1.79
CA SER A 47 -8.72 7.14 0.86
C SER A 47 -7.53 8.12 0.90
N ARG A 48 -6.55 7.91 1.76
CA ARG A 48 -5.39 8.78 1.88
C ARG A 48 -4.38 8.44 0.79
N GLN A 49 -4.21 9.36 -0.13
CA GLN A 49 -3.20 9.24 -1.18
C GLN A 49 -1.80 9.48 -0.62
N TYR A 50 -0.85 8.60 -0.89
CA TYR A 50 0.56 8.84 -0.56
C TYR A 50 1.10 10.09 -1.25
N SER A 51 0.65 10.37 -2.47
CA SER A 51 0.94 11.60 -3.18
C SER A 51 0.50 12.87 -2.43
N ASP A 52 -0.55 12.80 -1.60
CA ASP A 52 -0.96 13.93 -0.76
C ASP A 52 -0.08 14.11 0.48
N THR A 53 0.57 13.05 0.94
CA THR A 53 1.37 13.04 2.17
C THR A 53 2.86 13.31 1.87
N TYR A 54 3.40 12.71 0.83
CA TYR A 54 4.84 12.65 0.60
C TYR A 54 5.35 13.54 -0.55
N HIS A 55 4.47 14.13 -1.36
CA HIS A 55 4.88 14.94 -2.54
C HIS A 55 5.90 16.04 -2.24
N LEU A 56 5.85 16.64 -1.04
CA LEU A 56 6.81 17.68 -0.66
C LEU A 56 8.20 17.09 -0.47
N LEU A 57 8.30 15.93 0.18
CA LEU A 57 9.57 15.23 0.40
C LEU A 57 10.12 14.66 -0.93
N ASP A 58 9.25 14.14 -1.78
CA ASP A 58 9.61 13.67 -3.12
C ASP A 58 10.17 14.81 -3.98
N ASN A 59 9.53 15.97 -3.95
CA ASN A 59 10.01 17.15 -4.66
C ASN A 59 11.36 17.64 -4.11
N LEU A 60 11.54 17.59 -2.78
CA LEU A 60 12.80 17.97 -2.15
C LEU A 60 13.92 16.99 -2.54
N ALA A 61 13.66 15.68 -2.46
CA ALA A 61 14.63 14.66 -2.83
C ALA A 61 15.03 14.70 -4.30
N SER A 62 14.09 14.98 -5.20
CA SER A 62 14.33 15.11 -6.63
C SER A 62 14.70 16.54 -7.07
N TRP A 63 14.77 17.49 -6.13
CA TRP A 63 15.02 18.91 -6.36
C TRP A 63 14.06 19.55 -7.38
N LYS A 64 12.82 19.13 -7.41
CA LYS A 64 11.78 19.64 -8.29
C LYS A 64 11.03 20.79 -7.63
N LYS A 65 10.74 21.83 -8.41
CA LYS A 65 9.96 23.01 -7.99
C LYS A 65 8.74 23.16 -8.89
N PRO A 66 7.73 22.27 -8.74
CA PRO A 66 6.54 22.31 -9.57
C PRO A 66 5.70 23.57 -9.29
N ASP A 67 4.89 23.95 -10.27
CA ASP A 67 3.89 25.00 -10.09
C ASP A 67 2.90 24.60 -8.99
N VAL A 68 2.48 25.59 -8.21
CA VAL A 68 1.58 25.40 -7.08
C VAL A 68 0.34 26.29 -7.21
N PHE A 69 -0.80 25.75 -6.80
CA PHE A 69 -2.10 26.36 -7.00
C PHE A 69 -2.88 26.51 -5.69
N GLY A 70 -3.86 27.40 -5.72
CA GLY A 70 -4.79 27.62 -4.63
C GLY A 70 -4.15 28.25 -3.39
N LYS A 71 -4.99 28.47 -2.36
CA LYS A 71 -4.56 29.07 -1.07
C LYS A 71 -3.52 28.24 -0.34
N ALA A 72 -3.59 26.92 -0.46
CA ALA A 72 -2.69 25.99 0.22
C ALA A 72 -1.37 25.75 -0.54
N LYS A 73 -1.15 26.44 -1.67
CA LYS A 73 0.07 26.33 -2.48
C LYS A 73 0.49 24.86 -2.73
N LYS A 74 -0.42 24.08 -3.30
CA LYS A 74 -0.17 22.66 -3.61
C LYS A 74 0.04 22.46 -5.11
N MET A 75 0.96 21.57 -5.45
CA MET A 75 1.13 21.12 -6.84
C MET A 75 -0.05 20.27 -7.29
N ASP A 76 -0.26 20.15 -8.60
CA ASP A 76 -1.16 19.15 -9.16
C ASP A 76 -0.58 17.74 -8.96
N ARG A 77 -1.40 16.85 -8.41
CA ARG A 77 -1.06 15.45 -8.10
C ARG A 77 -2.01 14.47 -8.77
N SER A 78 -2.83 14.94 -9.69
CA SER A 78 -3.85 14.11 -10.36
C SER A 78 -3.23 12.89 -11.03
N HIS A 79 -2.08 13.07 -11.67
CA HIS A 79 -1.36 12.05 -12.42
C HIS A 79 -0.64 10.97 -11.57
N ILE A 80 -0.47 11.22 -10.25
CA ILE A 80 0.20 10.30 -9.32
C ILE A 80 -0.75 9.74 -8.25
N LYS A 81 -2.05 9.85 -8.46
CA LYS A 81 -3.05 9.28 -7.55
C LYS A 81 -3.20 7.78 -7.77
N SER A 82 -3.18 7.03 -6.68
CA SER A 82 -3.45 5.60 -6.73
C SER A 82 -4.95 5.32 -6.81
N LYS A 83 -5.35 4.47 -7.74
CA LYS A 83 -6.71 3.96 -7.86
C LYS A 83 -7.12 3.07 -6.68
N TYR A 84 -6.15 2.47 -5.98
CA TYR A 84 -6.38 1.71 -4.74
C TYR A 84 -6.96 2.57 -3.60
N CYS A 85 -6.81 3.89 -3.66
CA CYS A 85 -7.43 4.82 -2.71
C CYS A 85 -8.83 5.31 -3.15
N SER A 86 -9.37 4.80 -4.25
CA SER A 86 -10.64 5.21 -4.87
C SER A 86 -11.72 4.14 -4.73
N LYS A 87 -12.88 4.38 -5.36
CA LYS A 87 -13.96 3.39 -5.51
C LYS A 87 -13.56 2.20 -6.40
N ASP A 88 -12.55 2.37 -7.23
CA ASP A 88 -12.10 1.37 -8.19
C ASP A 88 -11.10 0.35 -7.57
N ALA A 89 -10.76 0.52 -6.30
CA ALA A 89 -9.76 -0.30 -5.60
C ALA A 89 -9.97 -1.81 -5.73
N VAL A 90 -11.22 -2.26 -5.67
CA VAL A 90 -11.56 -3.70 -5.80
C VAL A 90 -11.23 -4.23 -7.19
N LEU A 91 -11.54 -3.45 -8.23
CA LEU A 91 -11.29 -3.82 -9.62
C LEU A 91 -9.79 -3.84 -9.91
N GLU A 92 -9.06 -2.82 -9.44
CA GLU A 92 -7.61 -2.75 -9.59
C GLU A 92 -6.91 -3.91 -8.85
N PHE A 93 -7.37 -4.25 -7.64
CA PHE A 93 -6.84 -5.39 -6.92
C PHE A 93 -7.12 -6.72 -7.62
N GLN A 94 -8.33 -6.92 -8.14
CA GLN A 94 -8.67 -8.11 -8.89
C GLN A 94 -7.83 -8.25 -10.17
N ASP A 95 -7.63 -7.15 -10.89
CA ASP A 95 -6.80 -7.11 -12.09
C ASP A 95 -5.34 -7.46 -11.76
N LEU A 96 -4.77 -6.86 -10.71
CA LEU A 96 -3.42 -7.18 -10.22
C LEU A 96 -3.27 -8.67 -9.94
N ILE A 97 -4.15 -9.24 -9.09
CA ILE A 97 -4.08 -10.67 -8.72
C ILE A 97 -4.20 -11.57 -9.95
N THR A 98 -5.02 -11.19 -10.91
CA THR A 98 -5.20 -11.97 -12.15
C THR A 98 -3.92 -12.01 -12.98
N LYS A 99 -3.22 -10.87 -13.11
CA LYS A 99 -2.01 -10.70 -13.92
C LYS A 99 -0.77 -11.35 -13.32
N LEU A 100 -0.68 -11.44 -11.99
CA LEU A 100 0.51 -11.96 -11.33
C LEU A 100 0.88 -13.38 -11.79
N ASN A 101 2.12 -13.53 -12.23
CA ASN A 101 2.75 -14.82 -12.55
C ASN A 101 3.70 -15.24 -11.42
N THR A 102 3.15 -15.95 -10.43
CA THR A 102 3.85 -16.33 -9.20
C THR A 102 3.27 -17.61 -8.63
N LYS A 103 4.01 -18.26 -7.74
CA LYS A 103 3.54 -19.46 -7.00
C LYS A 103 2.82 -19.10 -5.71
N HIS A 104 3.23 -17.99 -5.07
CA HIS A 104 2.71 -17.59 -3.77
C HIS A 104 2.42 -16.10 -3.76
N ILE A 105 1.25 -15.73 -3.22
CA ILE A 105 0.85 -14.35 -3.01
C ILE A 105 0.60 -14.15 -1.52
N ILE A 106 1.20 -13.11 -0.96
CA ILE A 106 0.97 -12.66 0.40
C ILE A 106 0.41 -11.25 0.33
N VAL A 107 -0.73 -11.00 0.97
CA VAL A 107 -1.35 -9.67 1.03
C VAL A 107 -1.45 -9.25 2.48
N SER A 108 -0.85 -8.11 2.82
CA SER A 108 -1.04 -7.42 4.10
C SER A 108 -2.20 -6.44 3.99
N TYR A 109 -3.10 -6.48 4.94
CA TYR A 109 -4.27 -5.58 4.97
C TYR A 109 -4.77 -5.42 6.42
N ASN A 110 -5.78 -4.59 6.63
CA ASN A 110 -6.35 -4.40 7.98
C ASN A 110 -7.89 -4.56 7.98
N ASN A 111 -8.48 -4.53 9.18
CA ASN A 111 -9.91 -4.71 9.38
C ASN A 111 -10.69 -3.38 9.53
N THR A 112 -10.22 -2.28 8.97
CA THR A 112 -10.84 -0.95 9.17
C THR A 112 -11.97 -0.63 8.18
N GLU A 113 -12.59 -1.63 7.56
CA GLU A 113 -13.65 -1.44 6.57
C GLU A 113 -14.91 -0.72 7.12
N ASN A 114 -15.22 -0.88 8.40
CA ASN A 114 -16.44 -0.37 9.05
C ASN A 114 -16.15 0.46 10.31
N THR A 115 -15.20 1.37 10.28
CA THR A 115 -14.95 2.25 11.41
C THR A 115 -15.93 3.43 11.43
N LYS A 116 -16.26 3.93 12.64
CA LYS A 116 -17.14 5.11 12.83
C LYS A 116 -16.62 6.39 12.14
N HIS A 117 -15.36 6.42 11.76
CA HIS A 117 -14.70 7.56 11.13
C HIS A 117 -14.38 7.26 9.66
N GLY A 118 -15.37 7.29 8.79
CA GLY A 118 -15.36 6.87 7.39
C GLY A 118 -14.16 7.26 6.49
N ARG A 119 -13.36 8.28 6.85
CA ARG A 119 -12.15 8.66 6.08
C ARG A 119 -10.99 7.68 6.19
N SER A 120 -10.99 6.83 7.21
CA SER A 120 -9.94 5.83 7.45
C SER A 120 -10.37 4.44 7.02
N ASN A 121 -11.60 4.29 6.51
CA ASN A 121 -12.13 2.98 6.13
C ASN A 121 -11.35 2.39 4.98
N ALA A 122 -11.08 1.11 5.10
CA ALA A 122 -10.51 0.31 4.04
C ALA A 122 -11.40 0.34 2.79
N LYS A 123 -10.79 0.42 1.61
CA LYS A 123 -11.49 0.51 0.32
C LYS A 123 -11.90 -0.85 -0.21
N ILE A 124 -11.21 -1.89 0.21
CA ILE A 124 -11.51 -3.27 -0.15
C ILE A 124 -11.90 -3.99 1.13
N SER A 125 -13.03 -4.67 1.15
CA SER A 125 -13.44 -5.44 2.32
C SER A 125 -12.65 -6.74 2.47
N PHE A 126 -12.60 -7.26 3.70
CA PHE A 126 -12.02 -8.56 4.00
C PHE A 126 -12.53 -9.67 3.06
N ASN A 127 -13.86 -9.73 2.88
CA ASN A 127 -14.49 -10.74 2.03
C ASN A 127 -14.13 -10.57 0.54
N GLN A 128 -13.98 -9.34 0.06
CA GLN A 128 -13.57 -9.08 -1.31
C GLN A 128 -12.14 -9.57 -1.57
N ILE A 129 -11.18 -9.25 -0.69
CA ILE A 129 -9.80 -9.75 -0.79
C ILE A 129 -9.79 -11.28 -0.77
N LYS A 130 -10.44 -11.89 0.22
CA LYS A 130 -10.56 -13.34 0.36
C LYS A 130 -11.09 -13.99 -0.92
N ASN A 131 -12.21 -13.49 -1.44
CA ASN A 131 -12.86 -14.07 -2.61
C ASN A 131 -12.02 -13.95 -3.89
N ILE A 132 -11.32 -12.82 -4.06
CA ILE A 132 -10.40 -12.62 -5.18
C ILE A 132 -9.24 -13.61 -5.11
N LEU A 133 -8.61 -13.76 -3.96
CA LEU A 133 -7.50 -14.68 -3.77
C LEU A 133 -7.92 -16.16 -3.90
N MET A 134 -9.09 -16.52 -3.40
CA MET A 134 -9.62 -17.89 -3.53
C MET A 134 -9.87 -18.31 -4.98
N LYS A 135 -10.18 -17.37 -5.87
CA LYS A 135 -10.27 -17.65 -7.32
C LYS A 135 -8.89 -17.97 -7.92
N LYS A 136 -7.82 -17.38 -7.39
CA LYS A 136 -6.44 -17.58 -7.86
C LYS A 136 -5.82 -18.85 -7.29
N GLY A 137 -6.15 -19.24 -6.04
CA GLY A 137 -5.57 -20.40 -5.40
C GLY A 137 -6.11 -20.74 -4.01
N LYS A 138 -5.46 -21.69 -3.33
CA LYS A 138 -5.77 -22.03 -1.95
C LYS A 138 -5.33 -20.88 -1.04
N THR A 139 -6.27 -20.32 -0.28
CA THR A 139 -6.04 -19.13 0.54
C THR A 139 -6.18 -19.45 2.02
N GLU A 140 -5.18 -19.06 2.80
CA GLU A 140 -5.12 -19.14 4.26
C GLU A 140 -5.06 -17.71 4.83
N ILE A 141 -5.60 -17.49 6.03
CA ILE A 141 -5.74 -16.15 6.61
C ILE A 141 -5.24 -16.18 8.05
N ASN A 142 -4.28 -15.30 8.35
CA ASN A 142 -3.77 -15.06 9.69
C ASN A 142 -4.17 -13.65 10.13
N GLN A 143 -4.58 -13.51 11.39
CA GLN A 143 -4.95 -12.22 12.00
C GLN A 143 -4.13 -12.02 13.27
N ILE A 144 -3.59 -10.82 13.43
CA ILE A 144 -2.80 -10.44 14.59
C ILE A 144 -3.41 -9.16 15.17
N ASP A 145 -3.61 -9.14 16.49
CA ASP A 145 -4.06 -7.94 17.17
C ASP A 145 -2.96 -6.86 17.05
N PHE A 146 -3.34 -5.71 16.58
CA PHE A 146 -2.42 -4.61 16.33
C PHE A 146 -2.89 -3.34 17.03
N LYS A 147 -1.99 -2.70 17.77
CA LYS A 147 -2.28 -1.41 18.37
C LYS A 147 -2.17 -0.31 17.32
N ALA A 148 -3.32 0.18 16.85
CA ALA A 148 -3.34 1.25 15.86
C ALA A 148 -2.58 2.48 16.36
N PHE A 149 -1.77 3.08 15.48
CA PHE A 149 -1.19 4.39 15.74
C PHE A 149 -2.31 5.43 15.73
N THR A 150 -2.61 6.01 16.88
CA THR A 150 -3.66 7.02 17.04
C THR A 150 -3.05 8.38 17.34
N THR A 151 -3.33 9.36 16.48
CA THR A 151 -3.05 10.77 16.78
C THR A 151 -4.21 11.35 17.61
N GLY A 152 -4.20 11.12 18.93
CA GLY A 152 -5.03 11.83 19.92
C GLY A 152 -6.44 11.30 20.14
N LYS A 153 -7.45 11.59 19.33
CA LYS A 153 -8.88 11.40 19.70
C LYS A 153 -9.58 10.14 19.19
N SER A 154 -8.98 9.39 18.30
CA SER A 154 -9.61 8.18 17.73
C SER A 154 -9.10 6.93 18.41
N LYS A 155 -9.95 6.27 19.20
CA LYS A 155 -9.73 4.90 19.65
C LYS A 155 -10.33 3.96 18.63
N THR A 156 -9.54 3.09 18.06
CA THR A 156 -10.02 1.96 17.24
C THR A 156 -9.88 0.72 18.10
N ASP A 157 -11.01 0.26 18.62
CA ASP A 157 -11.05 -0.99 19.37
C ASP A 157 -10.98 -2.17 18.38
N ASN A 158 -10.30 -3.25 18.75
CA ASN A 158 -10.16 -4.47 17.95
C ASN A 158 -9.49 -4.27 16.57
N HIS A 159 -8.51 -3.39 16.49
CA HIS A 159 -7.72 -3.25 15.25
C HIS A 159 -6.84 -4.48 15.05
N LYS A 160 -6.94 -5.06 13.85
CA LYS A 160 -6.17 -6.25 13.45
C LYS A 160 -5.42 -5.99 12.16
N GLU A 161 -4.21 -6.46 12.13
CA GLU A 161 -3.50 -6.69 10.87
C GLU A 161 -3.83 -8.08 10.35
N ILE A 162 -4.11 -8.17 9.06
CA ILE A 162 -4.55 -9.39 8.40
C ILE A 162 -3.56 -9.76 7.33
N LEU A 163 -3.05 -10.97 7.40
CA LEU A 163 -2.18 -11.53 6.39
C LEU A 163 -2.92 -12.63 5.63
N PHE A 164 -3.18 -12.39 4.36
CA PHE A 164 -3.72 -13.38 3.44
C PHE A 164 -2.57 -14.06 2.73
N TYR A 165 -2.53 -15.37 2.77
CA TYR A 165 -1.58 -16.19 2.03
C TYR A 165 -2.32 -17.01 0.99
N CYS A 166 -1.94 -16.89 -0.27
CA CYS A 166 -2.53 -17.64 -1.37
C CYS A 166 -1.45 -18.47 -2.08
N ARG A 167 -1.64 -19.79 -2.07
CA ARG A 167 -0.89 -20.71 -2.93
C ARG A 167 -1.61 -20.80 -4.26
N VAL A 168 -1.01 -20.26 -5.30
CA VAL A 168 -1.58 -20.23 -6.66
C VAL A 168 -1.70 -21.64 -7.22
N LYS A 169 -2.79 -21.88 -7.98
CA LYS A 169 -3.02 -23.17 -8.64
C LYS A 169 -2.07 -23.40 -9.80
#